data_05d6a52cbe868a72e6ca3879f1825c00
#
_entry.id   05d6a52cbe868a72e6ca3879f1825c00
#
_cell.length_a   1.000
_cell.length_b   1.000
_cell.length_c   1.000
_cell.angle_alpha   90.00
_cell.angle_beta   90.00
_cell.angle_gamma   90.00
#
_symmetry.space_group_name_H-M   'P 1'
#
loop_
_entity.id
_entity.type
_entity.pdbx_description
1 polymer ?
#
loop_
_entity_poly.entity_id
_entity_poly.type
_entity_poly.pdbx_seq_one_letter_code
_entity_poly.pdbx_strand_id
1 'polypeptide(L)'
;MKLKSSLWILLIIGLISCKQKTTEKEPKVVSGTNEIAYNEIKKMNLDSTYTNLLNPRNVSESEYKIVAESWSEFHKNVSKFIEQEKFEWEVPDSTITILNRIYFDKNGNIDYYTFKIKNPSVSPEKIAEYEKVLQKFSKEVKLDLKRNEKYAQCGKIKYINY
;
A
#
# COMPACT_ATOMS: atom_id res chain seq x y z
N MET A 1 -14.22 -14.56 -75.75
CA MET A 1 -13.20 -14.54 -74.73
C MET A 1 -13.86 -14.04 -73.43
N LYS A 2 -14.06 -14.94 -72.42
CA LYS A 2 -14.73 -14.58 -71.16
C LYS A 2 -13.63 -14.39 -70.09
N LEU A 3 -13.52 -13.13 -69.61
CA LEU A 3 -12.60 -12.76 -68.52
C LEU A 3 -13.27 -13.14 -67.21
N LYS A 4 -12.71 -14.11 -66.48
CA LYS A 4 -13.12 -14.46 -65.12
C LYS A 4 -12.42 -13.54 -64.14
N SER A 5 -13.18 -12.60 -63.55
CA SER A 5 -12.73 -11.77 -62.44
C SER A 5 -12.74 -12.63 -61.14
N SER A 6 -11.54 -12.94 -60.61
CA SER A 6 -11.42 -13.66 -59.36
C SER A 6 -11.35 -12.63 -58.22
N LEU A 7 -12.44 -12.55 -57.43
CA LEU A 7 -12.60 -11.65 -56.27
C LEU A 7 -11.91 -12.32 -55.04
N TRP A 8 -10.72 -11.85 -54.71
CA TRP A 8 -10.03 -12.26 -53.48
C TRP A 8 -10.63 -11.45 -52.30
N ILE A 9 -11.43 -12.10 -51.48
CA ILE A 9 -11.90 -11.54 -50.22
C ILE A 9 -10.84 -11.80 -49.16
N LEU A 10 -10.08 -10.74 -48.82
CA LEU A 10 -9.13 -10.74 -47.71
C LEU A 10 -9.91 -10.65 -46.38
N LEU A 11 -10.05 -11.78 -45.69
CA LEU A 11 -10.67 -11.89 -44.37
C LEU A 11 -9.67 -11.36 -43.33
N ILE A 12 -9.76 -10.07 -42.97
CA ILE A 12 -8.99 -9.49 -41.87
C ILE A 12 -9.60 -9.95 -40.55
N ILE A 13 -9.06 -11.03 -39.97
CA ILE A 13 -9.38 -11.43 -38.61
C ILE A 13 -8.69 -10.47 -37.66
N GLY A 14 -9.42 -9.44 -37.22
CA GLY A 14 -9.00 -8.55 -36.15
C GLY A 14 -8.88 -9.31 -34.83
N LEU A 15 -7.65 -9.60 -34.40
CA LEU A 15 -7.38 -10.11 -33.05
C LEU A 15 -7.71 -8.98 -32.04
N ILE A 16 -8.95 -8.97 -31.57
CA ILE A 16 -9.33 -8.18 -30.41
C ILE A 16 -8.68 -8.85 -29.19
N SER A 17 -7.43 -8.44 -28.89
CA SER A 17 -6.77 -8.79 -27.64
C SER A 17 -7.53 -8.10 -26.51
N CYS A 18 -8.51 -8.78 -25.93
CA CYS A 18 -9.07 -8.40 -24.63
C CYS A 18 -7.95 -8.46 -23.60
N LYS A 19 -7.27 -7.33 -23.34
CA LYS A 19 -6.51 -7.14 -22.11
C LYS A 19 -7.54 -7.27 -20.98
N GLN A 20 -7.54 -8.43 -20.33
CA GLN A 20 -8.21 -8.59 -19.05
C GLN A 20 -7.57 -7.57 -18.10
N LYS A 21 -8.27 -6.46 -17.88
CA LYS A 21 -7.99 -5.55 -16.77
C LYS A 21 -8.26 -6.37 -15.50
N THR A 22 -7.22 -6.97 -14.95
CA THR A 22 -7.23 -7.39 -13.54
C THR A 22 -7.60 -6.14 -12.77
N THR A 23 -8.77 -6.11 -12.20
CA THR A 23 -9.21 -5.04 -11.27
C THR A 23 -8.31 -5.19 -10.06
N GLU A 24 -7.15 -4.49 -10.07
CA GLU A 24 -6.32 -4.36 -8.87
C GLU A 24 -7.24 -3.73 -7.82
N LYS A 25 -7.36 -4.40 -6.68
CA LYS A 25 -8.16 -3.94 -5.56
C LYS A 25 -7.58 -2.61 -5.07
N GLU A 26 -8.39 -1.57 -4.99
CA GLU A 26 -7.93 -0.30 -4.42
C GLU A 26 -7.49 -0.49 -2.97
N PRO A 27 -6.31 0.04 -2.58
CA PRO A 27 -5.85 0.00 -1.19
C PRO A 27 -6.83 0.76 -0.30
N LYS A 28 -7.07 0.27 0.92
CA LYS A 28 -7.89 0.96 1.92
C LYS A 28 -6.99 1.48 3.04
N VAL A 29 -6.84 2.80 3.14
CA VAL A 29 -6.10 3.47 4.22
C VAL A 29 -7.08 3.94 5.28
N VAL A 30 -6.77 3.70 6.57
CA VAL A 30 -7.65 4.06 7.69
C VAL A 30 -6.84 4.51 8.90
N SER A 31 -7.15 5.72 9.38
CA SER A 31 -6.65 6.21 10.66
C SER A 31 -7.30 5.48 11.85
N GLY A 32 -6.52 5.22 12.89
CA GLY A 32 -7.04 4.70 14.15
C GLY A 32 -7.95 5.65 14.93
N THR A 33 -8.06 6.92 14.51
CA THR A 33 -9.02 7.91 15.06
C THR A 33 -10.38 7.84 14.37
N ASN A 34 -10.46 7.27 13.16
CA ASN A 34 -11.72 6.94 12.50
C ASN A 34 -12.25 5.60 13.05
N GLU A 35 -12.90 5.65 14.20
CA GLU A 35 -13.33 4.44 14.93
C GLU A 35 -14.23 3.53 14.10
N ILE A 36 -15.14 4.08 13.31
CA ILE A 36 -16.09 3.30 12.50
C ILE A 36 -15.31 2.49 11.46
N ALA A 37 -14.53 3.15 10.61
CA ALA A 37 -13.76 2.49 9.55
C ALA A 37 -12.69 1.56 10.13
N TYR A 38 -12.06 1.94 11.25
CA TYR A 38 -11.06 1.11 11.93
C TYR A 38 -11.66 -0.16 12.51
N ASN A 39 -12.88 -0.10 13.09
CA ASN A 39 -13.59 -1.26 13.60
C ASN A 39 -14.07 -2.19 12.48
N GLU A 40 -14.42 -1.66 11.30
CA GLU A 40 -14.68 -2.50 10.12
C GLU A 40 -13.44 -3.31 9.74
N ILE A 41 -12.25 -2.68 9.68
CA ILE A 41 -11.00 -3.41 9.40
C ILE A 41 -10.73 -4.49 10.46
N LYS A 42 -10.96 -4.19 11.74
CA LYS A 42 -10.79 -5.18 12.82
C LYS A 42 -11.71 -6.39 12.66
N LYS A 43 -12.97 -6.18 12.27
CA LYS A 43 -13.94 -7.25 12.05
C LYS A 43 -13.53 -8.20 10.92
N MET A 44 -12.71 -7.73 9.96
CA MET A 44 -12.21 -8.57 8.86
C MET A 44 -11.18 -9.61 9.33
N ASN A 45 -10.69 -9.52 10.59
CA ASN A 45 -9.68 -10.43 11.15
C ASN A 45 -8.50 -10.71 10.21
N LEU A 46 -7.93 -9.63 9.63
CA LEU A 46 -6.89 -9.71 8.62
C LEU A 46 -5.65 -10.48 9.08
N ASP A 47 -5.34 -10.45 10.37
CA ASP A 47 -4.20 -11.16 10.95
C ASP A 47 -4.28 -12.69 10.79
N SER A 48 -5.47 -13.25 10.54
CA SER A 48 -5.62 -14.67 10.21
C SER A 48 -5.21 -15.02 8.78
N THR A 49 -5.15 -14.02 7.90
CA THR A 49 -4.83 -14.19 6.46
C THR A 49 -3.46 -13.63 6.10
N TYR A 50 -3.02 -12.59 6.81
CA TYR A 50 -1.78 -11.87 6.54
C TYR A 50 -0.76 -12.12 7.64
N THR A 51 0.20 -12.99 7.41
CA THR A 51 1.27 -13.28 8.36
C THR A 51 2.12 -12.03 8.62
N ASN A 52 2.26 -11.60 9.88
CA ASN A 52 3.13 -10.47 10.23
C ASN A 52 4.60 -10.90 10.17
N LEU A 53 5.32 -10.44 9.14
CA LEU A 53 6.71 -10.80 8.91
C LEU A 53 7.70 -10.06 9.83
N LEU A 54 7.31 -8.96 10.48
CA LEU A 54 8.11 -8.28 11.50
C LEU A 54 7.98 -8.93 12.90
N ASN A 55 7.22 -10.00 13.02
CA ASN A 55 7.25 -10.85 14.19
C ASN A 55 8.34 -11.92 14.00
N PRO A 56 9.44 -11.92 14.80
CA PRO A 56 10.56 -12.85 14.61
C PRO A 56 10.20 -14.32 14.83
N ARG A 57 9.01 -14.61 15.36
CA ARG A 57 8.49 -15.99 15.48
C ARG A 57 7.92 -16.54 14.18
N ASN A 58 7.65 -15.67 13.21
CA ASN A 58 6.98 -16.04 11.95
C ASN A 58 7.95 -16.23 10.78
N VAL A 59 9.21 -15.88 10.96
CA VAL A 59 10.26 -15.92 9.92
C VAL A 59 11.59 -16.38 10.50
N SER A 60 12.50 -16.88 9.66
CA SER A 60 13.88 -17.17 10.07
C SER A 60 14.65 -15.87 10.35
N GLU A 61 15.78 -15.97 11.07
CA GLU A 61 16.63 -14.81 11.37
C GLU A 61 17.13 -14.13 10.09
N SER A 62 17.58 -14.90 9.10
CA SER A 62 18.02 -14.36 7.80
C SER A 62 16.90 -13.65 7.04
N GLU A 63 15.71 -14.21 7.08
CA GLU A 63 14.54 -13.61 6.46
C GLU A 63 14.08 -12.36 7.20
N TYR A 64 14.11 -12.35 8.53
CA TYR A 64 13.77 -11.19 9.34
C TYR A 64 14.61 -9.96 8.96
N LYS A 65 15.90 -10.15 8.70
CA LYS A 65 16.80 -9.06 8.25
C LYS A 65 16.31 -8.44 6.94
N ILE A 66 15.98 -9.26 5.94
CA ILE A 66 15.45 -8.79 4.64
C ILE A 66 14.13 -8.03 4.85
N VAL A 67 13.25 -8.56 5.68
CA VAL A 67 11.96 -7.94 5.99
C VAL A 67 12.16 -6.60 6.71
N ALA A 68 13.08 -6.51 7.67
CA ALA A 68 13.38 -5.27 8.39
C ALA A 68 13.99 -4.19 7.47
N GLU A 69 14.86 -4.60 6.54
CA GLU A 69 15.41 -3.71 5.51
C GLU A 69 14.31 -3.20 4.58
N SER A 70 13.43 -4.08 4.09
CA SER A 70 12.28 -3.69 3.25
C SER A 70 11.33 -2.74 3.98
N TRP A 71 11.07 -2.94 5.27
CA TRP A 71 10.30 -2.04 6.12
C TRP A 71 10.92 -0.65 6.22
N SER A 72 12.24 -0.61 6.46
CA SER A 72 12.98 0.65 6.53
C SER A 72 12.92 1.42 5.23
N GLU A 73 13.15 0.75 4.10
CA GLU A 73 13.12 1.39 2.78
C GLU A 73 11.71 1.86 2.39
N PHE A 74 10.70 1.07 2.70
CA PHE A 74 9.30 1.47 2.49
C PHE A 74 8.99 2.79 3.21
N HIS A 75 9.39 2.93 4.49
CA HIS A 75 9.12 4.15 5.24
C HIS A 75 9.99 5.34 4.84
N LYS A 76 11.15 5.13 4.26
CA LYS A 76 11.89 6.20 3.56
C LYS A 76 11.11 6.72 2.34
N ASN A 77 10.48 5.82 1.59
CA ASN A 77 9.65 6.21 0.46
C ASN A 77 8.39 6.94 0.92
N VAL A 78 7.77 6.53 2.04
CA VAL A 78 6.67 7.29 2.66
C VAL A 78 7.14 8.71 3.03
N SER A 79 8.32 8.87 3.68
CA SER A 79 8.85 10.19 4.04
C SER A 79 9.07 11.09 2.83
N LYS A 80 9.68 10.56 1.76
CA LYS A 80 9.88 11.30 0.51
C LYS A 80 8.56 11.73 -0.12
N PHE A 81 7.55 10.86 -0.07
CA PHE A 81 6.23 11.17 -0.63
C PHE A 81 5.52 12.26 0.17
N ILE A 82 5.61 12.23 1.50
CA ILE A 82 5.11 13.28 2.41
C ILE A 82 5.72 14.64 2.04
N GLU A 83 7.04 14.68 1.83
CA GLU A 83 7.77 15.88 1.41
C GLU A 83 7.32 16.38 0.02
N GLN A 84 7.17 15.48 -0.95
CA GLN A 84 6.69 15.79 -2.30
C GLN A 84 5.26 16.37 -2.30
N GLU A 85 4.38 15.84 -1.45
CA GLU A 85 3.01 16.36 -1.24
C GLU A 85 2.99 17.66 -0.42
N LYS A 86 4.15 18.13 0.08
CA LYS A 86 4.30 19.32 0.93
C LYS A 86 3.41 19.27 2.16
N PHE A 87 3.26 18.09 2.73
CA PHE A 87 2.46 17.89 3.92
C PHE A 87 3.24 18.30 5.17
N GLU A 88 2.65 19.13 6.01
CA GLU A 88 3.20 19.63 7.27
C GLU A 88 2.32 19.20 8.44
N TRP A 89 2.94 18.76 9.53
CA TRP A 89 2.21 18.30 10.73
C TRP A 89 1.62 19.44 11.56
N GLU A 90 2.14 20.67 11.40
CA GLU A 90 1.71 21.88 12.14
C GLU A 90 1.82 21.74 13.66
N VAL A 91 2.84 21.03 14.13
CA VAL A 91 3.17 20.89 15.54
C VAL A 91 4.65 21.19 15.77
N PRO A 92 5.06 21.65 16.99
CA PRO A 92 6.45 22.06 17.25
C PRO A 92 7.43 20.89 17.40
N ASP A 93 6.93 19.66 17.45
CA ASP A 93 7.75 18.48 17.66
C ASP A 93 8.63 18.20 16.43
N SER A 94 9.90 17.93 16.63
CA SER A 94 10.86 17.60 15.56
C SER A 94 10.61 16.24 14.90
N THR A 95 9.81 15.40 15.54
CA THR A 95 9.48 14.06 15.01
C THR A 95 8.05 13.65 15.37
N ILE A 96 7.40 12.94 14.46
CA ILE A 96 6.07 12.33 14.67
C ILE A 96 6.20 10.83 14.74
N THR A 97 5.77 10.24 15.86
CA THR A 97 5.75 8.79 16.04
C THR A 97 4.42 8.22 15.57
N ILE A 98 4.48 7.29 14.62
CA ILE A 98 3.29 6.63 14.06
C ILE A 98 3.44 5.11 14.24
N LEU A 99 2.38 4.47 14.73
CA LEU A 99 2.24 3.03 14.70
C LEU A 99 1.54 2.66 13.40
N ASN A 100 2.22 1.91 12.55
CA ASN A 100 1.72 1.47 11.26
C ASN A 100 1.42 -0.03 11.28
N ARG A 101 0.36 -0.44 10.61
CA ARG A 101 0.05 -1.84 10.29
C ARG A 101 -0.43 -1.90 8.85
N ILE A 102 0.39 -2.56 8.01
CA ILE A 102 0.21 -2.57 6.57
C ILE A 102 0.06 -4.02 6.12
N TYR A 103 -0.91 -4.27 5.27
CA TYR A 103 -1.25 -5.58 4.74
C TYR A 103 -1.01 -5.58 3.23
N PHE A 104 -0.20 -6.51 2.76
CA PHE A 104 0.25 -6.60 1.38
C PHE A 104 -0.26 -7.86 0.71
N ASP A 105 -0.55 -7.77 -0.57
CA ASP A 105 -0.69 -8.95 -1.40
C ASP A 105 0.67 -9.63 -1.61
N LYS A 106 0.68 -10.79 -2.26
CA LYS A 106 1.90 -11.55 -2.56
C LYS A 106 2.91 -10.80 -3.45
N ASN A 107 2.48 -9.78 -4.17
CA ASN A 107 3.32 -8.99 -5.09
C ASN A 107 3.81 -7.69 -4.46
N GLY A 108 3.47 -7.41 -3.19
CA GLY A 108 3.84 -6.19 -2.48
C GLY A 108 2.87 -5.02 -2.69
N ASN A 109 1.73 -5.21 -3.35
CA ASN A 109 0.69 -4.19 -3.41
C ASN A 109 0.03 -4.06 -2.03
N ILE A 110 -0.34 -2.84 -1.65
CA ILE A 110 -1.02 -2.58 -0.39
C ILE A 110 -2.51 -2.92 -0.54
N ASP A 111 -3.00 -3.87 0.27
CA ASP A 111 -4.43 -4.16 0.39
C ASP A 111 -5.09 -3.25 1.43
N TYR A 112 -4.41 -3.08 2.60
CA TYR A 112 -4.89 -2.25 3.70
C TYR A 112 -3.72 -1.57 4.41
N TYR A 113 -3.91 -0.33 4.82
CA TYR A 113 -2.95 0.43 5.61
C TYR A 113 -3.68 1.08 6.79
N THR A 114 -3.42 0.63 8.00
CA THR A 114 -3.92 1.28 9.21
C THR A 114 -2.79 1.95 9.96
N PHE A 115 -3.08 3.13 10.54
CA PHE A 115 -2.09 3.88 11.31
C PHE A 115 -2.68 4.55 12.54
N LYS A 116 -1.82 4.80 13.54
CA LYS A 116 -2.15 5.58 14.74
C LYS A 116 -1.03 6.56 15.03
N ILE A 117 -1.34 7.84 15.03
CA ILE A 117 -0.42 8.89 15.44
C ILE A 117 -0.37 8.94 16.96
N LYS A 118 0.85 9.01 17.52
CA LYS A 118 1.08 8.99 18.96
C LYS A 118 1.24 10.39 19.57
N ASN A 119 1.25 11.42 18.74
CA ASN A 119 1.31 12.81 19.19
C ASN A 119 -0.09 13.36 19.36
N PRO A 120 -0.52 13.70 20.60
CA PRO A 120 -1.87 14.24 20.86
C PRO A 120 -2.06 15.68 20.35
N SER A 121 -0.99 16.39 20.02
CA SER A 121 -1.05 17.76 19.50
C SER A 121 -1.40 17.81 18.01
N VAL A 122 -1.30 16.68 17.28
CA VAL A 122 -1.72 16.62 15.87
C VAL A 122 -3.24 16.66 15.78
N SER A 123 -3.76 17.66 15.08
CA SER A 123 -5.20 17.88 14.98
C SER A 123 -5.92 16.76 14.18
N PRO A 124 -7.23 16.54 14.40
CA PRO A 124 -8.01 15.59 13.61
C PRO A 124 -7.99 15.91 12.11
N GLU A 125 -7.96 17.20 11.75
CA GLU A 125 -7.88 17.66 10.36
C GLU A 125 -6.56 17.23 9.71
N LYS A 126 -5.44 17.39 10.43
CA LYS A 126 -4.11 16.92 9.96
C LYS A 126 -4.02 15.41 9.85
N ILE A 127 -4.66 14.69 10.75
CA ILE A 127 -4.77 13.23 10.65
C ILE A 127 -5.53 12.83 9.38
N ALA A 128 -6.65 13.50 9.08
CA ALA A 128 -7.43 13.23 7.88
C ALA A 128 -6.69 13.62 6.59
N GLU A 129 -5.90 14.69 6.61
CA GLU A 129 -5.04 15.10 5.50
C GLU A 129 -3.94 14.06 5.25
N TYR A 130 -3.27 13.62 6.30
CA TYR A 130 -2.26 12.55 6.23
C TYR A 130 -2.85 11.22 5.69
N GLU A 131 -4.08 10.87 6.08
CA GLU A 131 -4.79 9.70 5.54
C GLU A 131 -4.95 9.80 4.02
N LYS A 132 -5.28 10.99 3.49
CA LYS A 132 -5.36 11.24 2.04
C LYS A 132 -4.00 11.11 1.33
N VAL A 133 -2.94 11.63 1.96
CA VAL A 133 -1.56 11.48 1.45
C VAL A 133 -1.18 10.01 1.37
N LEU A 134 -1.43 9.24 2.43
CA LEU A 134 -1.17 7.79 2.43
C LEU A 134 -2.06 7.03 1.44
N GLN A 135 -3.30 7.48 1.19
CA GLN A 135 -4.18 6.87 0.20
C GLN A 135 -3.62 7.02 -1.22
N LYS A 136 -3.05 8.18 -1.55
CA LYS A 136 -2.35 8.39 -2.83
C LYS A 136 -1.10 7.51 -2.91
N PHE A 137 -0.23 7.59 -1.89
CA PHE A 137 0.98 6.78 -1.79
C PHE A 137 0.70 5.29 -2.03
N SER A 138 -0.32 4.77 -1.37
CA SER A 138 -0.68 3.35 -1.41
C SER A 138 -1.14 2.87 -2.80
N LYS A 139 -1.58 3.78 -3.67
CA LYS A 139 -1.95 3.46 -5.06
C LYS A 139 -0.74 3.44 -6.00
N GLU A 140 0.30 4.19 -5.67
CA GLU A 140 1.44 4.42 -6.54
C GLU A 140 2.65 3.53 -6.19
N VAL A 141 2.76 3.13 -4.93
CA VAL A 141 3.95 2.46 -4.40
C VAL A 141 3.67 1.02 -4.03
N LYS A 142 4.60 0.15 -4.42
CA LYS A 142 4.64 -1.27 -4.03
C LYS A 142 5.84 -1.50 -3.13
N LEU A 143 5.70 -2.40 -2.17
CA LEU A 143 6.84 -2.89 -1.41
C LEU A 143 7.65 -3.86 -2.29
N ASP A 144 8.95 -3.68 -2.39
CA ASP A 144 9.83 -4.62 -3.10
C ASP A 144 10.14 -5.84 -2.23
N LEU A 145 9.09 -6.58 -1.91
CA LEU A 145 9.14 -7.83 -1.17
C LEU A 145 8.05 -8.78 -1.69
N LYS A 146 8.43 -9.73 -2.55
CA LYS A 146 7.50 -10.73 -3.08
C LYS A 146 7.45 -11.97 -2.18
N ARG A 147 6.26 -12.51 -2.00
CA ARG A 147 5.97 -13.70 -1.20
C ARG A 147 5.03 -14.65 -1.93
N ASN A 148 4.96 -15.89 -1.46
CA ASN A 148 3.99 -16.87 -1.99
C ASN A 148 2.57 -16.59 -1.47
N GLU A 149 2.46 -15.94 -0.30
CA GLU A 149 1.21 -15.65 0.39
C GLU A 149 1.11 -14.15 0.74
N LYS A 150 -0.07 -13.74 1.14
CA LYS A 150 -0.32 -12.42 1.69
C LYS A 150 0.37 -12.25 3.03
N TYR A 151 0.88 -11.05 3.29
CA TYR A 151 1.64 -10.78 4.50
C TYR A 151 1.36 -9.39 5.06
N ALA A 152 1.78 -9.16 6.29
CA ALA A 152 1.69 -7.88 6.96
C ALA A 152 3.06 -7.46 7.51
N GLN A 153 3.19 -6.16 7.70
CA GLN A 153 4.27 -5.56 8.48
C GLN A 153 3.65 -4.58 9.50
N CYS A 154 4.06 -4.68 10.75
CA CYS A 154 3.56 -3.85 11.84
C CYS A 154 4.69 -3.31 12.68
N GLY A 155 4.76 -1.99 12.85
CA GLY A 155 5.82 -1.37 13.65
C GLY A 155 5.60 0.11 13.90
N LYS A 156 6.42 0.66 14.81
CA LYS A 156 6.53 2.09 15.07
C LYS A 156 7.60 2.71 14.19
N ILE A 157 7.28 3.86 13.61
CA ILE A 157 8.23 4.70 12.86
C ILE A 157 8.18 6.12 13.42
N LYS A 158 9.33 6.79 13.42
CA LYS A 158 9.45 8.22 13.66
C LYS A 158 9.74 8.91 12.33
N TYR A 159 8.85 9.80 11.93
CA TYR A 159 9.06 10.68 10.78
C TYR A 159 9.61 12.02 11.25
N ILE A 160 10.53 12.61 10.48
CA ILE A 160 11.02 13.96 10.74
C ILE A 160 9.89 14.92 10.40
N ASN A 161 9.69 15.91 11.27
CA ASN A 161 8.80 17.05 11.05
C ASN A 161 9.67 18.21 10.58
N TYR A 162 9.49 18.64 9.35
CA TYR A 162 10.24 19.73 8.72
C TYR A 162 9.55 21.07 8.93
#